data_f1f7778e137c94abb868700e97a88e20
#
_entry.id   f1f7778e137c94abb868700e97a88e20
#
_cell.length_a   1.000
_cell.length_b   1.000
_cell.length_c   1.000
_cell.angle_alpha   90.00
_cell.angle_beta   90.00
_cell.angle_gamma   90.00
#
_symmetry.space_group_name_H-M   'P 1'
#
loop_
_entity.id
_entity.type
_entity.pdbx_description
1 polymer ?
#
loop_
_entity_poly.entity_id
_entity_poly.type
_entity_poly.pdbx_seq_one_letter_code
_entity_poly.pdbx_strand_id
1 'polypeptide(L)'
;NRIYTYIICCFLSGFVSIPTLNAQTNYGEDFKSRLYVGGTFGLGLGTVTNIDLSPMVGYNINDYFSGGFGMTYMFYSYNQPGQDVRTSFYGGRLFLRSVPLPQTLPGLYLHAEIEHISNQRYIANPVTGLYSLKRAWTPGILVGPGFRQQAGSNSYFTIGLYYNVLDNGSAESSIYNGPIIYRIGFIFGLY
;
A
#
# COMPACT_ATOMS: atom_id res chain seq x y z
N ASN A 1 9.92 -23.11 -7.19
CA ASN A 1 9.96 -21.87 -8.01
C ASN A 1 9.03 -21.88 -9.24
N ARG A 2 8.32 -22.98 -9.51
CA ARG A 2 7.35 -23.03 -10.64
C ARG A 2 6.01 -22.39 -10.30
N ILE A 3 5.65 -22.26 -9.04
CA ILE A 3 4.36 -21.68 -8.59
C ILE A 3 4.31 -20.17 -8.89
N TYR A 4 5.41 -19.45 -8.73
CA TYR A 4 5.47 -18.01 -9.03
C TYR A 4 5.28 -17.70 -10.53
N THR A 5 5.74 -18.60 -11.41
CA THR A 5 5.58 -18.44 -12.86
C THR A 5 4.11 -18.54 -13.27
N TYR A 6 3.32 -19.42 -12.65
CA TYR A 6 1.90 -19.56 -12.95
C TYR A 6 1.06 -18.39 -12.42
N ILE A 7 1.41 -17.83 -11.27
CA ILE A 7 0.71 -16.66 -10.70
C ILE A 7 0.95 -15.44 -11.60
N ILE A 8 2.17 -15.23 -12.07
CA ILE A 8 2.51 -14.13 -12.99
C ILE A 8 1.83 -14.31 -14.34
N CYS A 9 1.76 -15.53 -14.87
CA CYS A 9 1.07 -15.81 -16.14
C CYS A 9 -0.44 -15.60 -16.03
N CYS A 10 -1.10 -15.97 -14.92
CA CYS A 10 -2.53 -15.73 -14.73
C CYS A 10 -2.85 -14.22 -14.60
N PHE A 11 -1.97 -13.41 -14.06
CA PHE A 11 -2.14 -11.95 -14.00
C PHE A 11 -1.97 -11.28 -15.37
N LEU A 12 -1.08 -11.81 -16.21
CA LEU A 12 -0.81 -11.28 -17.57
C LEU A 12 -1.87 -11.68 -18.59
N SER A 13 -2.53 -12.83 -18.45
CA SER A 13 -3.55 -13.30 -19.40
C SER A 13 -4.91 -12.61 -19.26
N GLY A 14 -5.17 -11.92 -18.14
CA GLY A 14 -6.39 -11.12 -17.93
C GLY A 14 -6.42 -9.76 -18.64
N PHE A 15 -5.32 -9.34 -19.29
CA PHE A 15 -5.18 -8.00 -19.85
C PHE A 15 -5.47 -7.87 -21.36
N VAL A 16 -5.88 -8.94 -22.05
CA VAL A 16 -6.11 -8.90 -23.49
C VAL A 16 -7.60 -8.89 -23.83
N SER A 17 -8.24 -7.78 -23.53
CA SER A 17 -9.47 -7.35 -24.21
C SER A 17 -9.56 -5.82 -24.05
N ILE A 18 -8.79 -5.09 -24.86
CA ILE A 18 -8.96 -3.64 -24.97
C ILE A 18 -10.16 -3.40 -25.88
N PRO A 19 -11.33 -2.98 -25.38
CA PRO A 19 -12.37 -2.49 -26.27
C PRO A 19 -11.87 -1.19 -26.91
N THR A 20 -11.91 -1.12 -28.23
CA THR A 20 -11.67 0.13 -28.96
C THR A 20 -12.76 1.11 -28.59
N LEU A 21 -12.45 2.03 -27.69
CA LEU A 21 -13.32 3.15 -27.31
C LEU A 21 -13.17 4.25 -28.36
N ASN A 22 -14.25 4.48 -29.11
CA ASN A 22 -14.43 5.72 -29.87
C ASN A 22 -14.62 6.87 -28.87
N ALA A 23 -13.56 7.62 -28.60
CA ALA A 23 -13.58 8.76 -27.69
C ALA A 23 -13.54 10.05 -28.48
N GLN A 24 -14.69 10.63 -28.70
CA GLN A 24 -14.83 12.07 -28.90
C GLN A 24 -15.58 12.63 -27.67
N THR A 25 -14.87 13.01 -26.62
CA THR A 25 -15.40 13.77 -25.48
C THR A 25 -14.26 14.53 -24.80
N ASN A 26 -14.57 15.70 -24.25
CA ASN A 26 -13.68 16.64 -23.54
C ASN A 26 -12.68 15.95 -22.60
N TYR A 27 -11.54 15.59 -23.15
CA TYR A 27 -10.49 14.80 -22.46
C TYR A 27 -10.06 15.39 -21.10
N GLY A 28 -10.19 16.69 -20.90
CA GLY A 28 -9.74 17.36 -19.68
C GLY A 28 -10.66 17.18 -18.48
N GLU A 29 -11.96 17.17 -18.67
CA GLU A 29 -12.95 17.05 -17.58
C GLU A 29 -13.14 15.59 -17.18
N ASP A 30 -13.15 14.66 -18.15
CA ASP A 30 -13.27 13.24 -17.88
C ASP A 30 -12.04 12.67 -17.14
N PHE A 31 -10.84 13.14 -17.48
CA PHE A 31 -9.61 12.73 -16.75
C PHE A 31 -9.64 13.16 -15.29
N LYS A 32 -10.01 14.41 -15.01
CA LYS A 32 -10.04 14.94 -13.65
C LYS A 32 -11.10 14.26 -12.78
N SER A 33 -12.26 13.94 -13.34
CA SER A 33 -13.36 13.28 -12.63
C SER A 33 -13.01 11.86 -12.18
N ARG A 34 -12.00 11.25 -12.80
CA ARG A 34 -11.49 9.91 -12.45
C ARG A 34 -10.34 9.92 -11.48
N LEU A 35 -9.75 11.09 -11.20
CA LEU A 35 -8.68 11.22 -10.24
C LEU A 35 -9.22 11.25 -8.80
N TYR A 36 -8.50 10.61 -7.92
CA TYR A 36 -8.73 10.71 -6.49
C TYR A 36 -7.42 10.83 -5.72
N VAL A 37 -7.48 11.48 -4.59
CA VAL A 37 -6.39 11.54 -3.62
C VAL A 37 -6.83 10.88 -2.33
N GLY A 38 -5.90 10.42 -1.56
CA GLY A 38 -6.21 9.78 -0.30
C GLY A 38 -4.97 9.43 0.48
N GLY A 39 -5.13 8.54 1.42
CA GLY A 39 -4.01 8.03 2.19
C GLY A 39 -4.46 7.34 3.46
N THR A 40 -3.47 6.80 4.14
CA THR A 40 -3.64 6.25 5.48
C THR A 40 -2.94 7.14 6.49
N PHE A 41 -3.53 7.24 7.67
CA PHE A 41 -2.97 7.94 8.82
C PHE A 41 -3.08 7.04 10.04
N GLY A 42 -1.97 6.89 10.75
CA GLY A 42 -1.90 6.16 12.01
C GLY A 42 -1.15 6.99 13.05
N LEU A 43 -1.67 7.05 14.27
CA LEU A 43 -1.05 7.73 15.39
C LEU A 43 -1.15 6.86 16.63
N GLY A 44 0.01 6.48 17.16
CA GLY A 44 0.14 5.85 18.46
C GLY A 44 0.96 6.75 19.39
N LEU A 45 0.43 7.04 20.57
CA LEU A 45 1.10 7.88 21.59
C LEU A 45 1.23 7.07 22.88
N GLY A 46 2.37 7.19 23.54
CA GLY A 46 2.65 6.51 24.81
C GLY A 46 4.14 6.24 24.99
N THR A 47 4.47 5.16 25.65
CA THR A 47 5.85 4.66 25.77
C THR A 47 6.47 4.42 24.37
N VAL A 48 5.61 4.09 23.42
CA VAL A 48 5.92 3.98 21.99
C VAL A 48 5.15 5.04 21.24
N THR A 49 5.84 5.92 20.55
CA THR A 49 5.24 6.86 19.62
C THR A 49 5.42 6.34 18.19
N ASN A 50 4.30 6.15 17.51
CA ASN A 50 4.26 5.73 16.11
C ASN A 50 3.38 6.71 15.31
N ILE A 51 3.95 7.28 14.26
CA ILE A 51 3.24 8.16 13.33
C ILE A 51 3.38 7.53 11.95
N ASP A 52 2.25 7.19 11.33
CA ASP A 52 2.19 6.71 9.94
C ASP A 52 1.43 7.74 9.11
N LEU A 53 2.07 8.20 8.05
CA LEU A 53 1.48 9.08 7.06
C LEU A 53 1.78 8.53 5.67
N SER A 54 0.75 8.10 4.98
CA SER A 54 0.91 7.40 3.70
C SER A 54 -0.03 7.99 2.64
N PRO A 55 0.28 9.17 2.08
CA PRO A 55 -0.51 9.79 1.02
C PRO A 55 -0.47 8.97 -0.27
N MET A 56 -1.56 9.03 -1.04
CA MET A 56 -1.67 8.38 -2.33
C MET A 56 -2.48 9.20 -3.33
N VAL A 57 -2.20 8.97 -4.61
CA VAL A 57 -2.99 9.46 -5.74
C VAL A 57 -3.39 8.26 -6.59
N GLY A 58 -4.63 8.21 -7.00
CA GLY A 58 -5.15 7.14 -7.82
C GLY A 58 -6.03 7.65 -8.95
N TYR A 59 -6.25 6.76 -9.91
CA TYR A 59 -7.05 6.98 -11.09
C TYR A 59 -8.01 5.80 -11.29
N ASN A 60 -9.30 6.10 -11.47
CA ASN A 60 -10.33 5.12 -11.81
C ASN A 60 -10.25 4.83 -13.31
N ILE A 61 -9.69 3.68 -13.67
CA ILE A 61 -9.56 3.24 -15.07
C ILE A 61 -10.94 2.97 -15.65
N ASN A 62 -11.77 2.28 -14.87
CA ASN A 62 -13.18 2.02 -15.13
C ASN A 62 -13.90 1.71 -13.81
N ASP A 63 -15.16 1.27 -13.86
CA ASP A 63 -15.97 0.97 -12.66
C ASP A 63 -15.42 -0.22 -11.84
N TYR A 64 -14.61 -1.07 -12.47
CA TYR A 64 -14.07 -2.28 -11.86
C TYR A 64 -12.63 -2.11 -11.38
N PHE A 65 -11.84 -1.23 -12.01
CA PHE A 65 -10.41 -1.12 -11.76
C PHE A 65 -9.96 0.31 -11.52
N SER A 66 -9.12 0.45 -10.53
CA SER A 66 -8.38 1.69 -10.28
C SER A 66 -6.94 1.37 -9.91
N GLY A 67 -6.04 2.26 -10.25
CA GLY A 67 -4.63 2.12 -9.92
C GLY A 67 -4.01 3.45 -9.54
N GLY A 68 -2.86 3.41 -8.92
CA GLY A 68 -2.20 4.63 -8.51
C GLY A 68 -0.85 4.39 -7.83
N PHE A 69 -0.33 5.47 -7.30
CA PHE A 69 0.92 5.45 -6.55
C PHE A 69 0.74 6.17 -5.22
N GLY A 70 1.60 5.84 -4.27
CA GLY A 70 1.63 6.47 -2.96
C GLY A 70 3.03 6.52 -2.39
N MET A 71 3.17 7.29 -1.33
CA MET A 71 4.36 7.34 -0.51
C MET A 71 4.00 6.79 0.87
N THR A 72 5.00 6.28 1.57
CA THR A 72 4.86 5.83 2.95
C THR A 72 5.92 6.52 3.78
N TYR A 73 5.52 7.13 4.87
CA TYR A 73 6.40 7.65 5.90
C TYR A 73 5.91 7.19 7.26
N MET A 74 6.74 6.46 7.97
CA MET A 74 6.47 6.03 9.33
C MET A 74 7.59 6.49 10.26
N PHE A 75 7.24 7.11 11.36
CA PHE A 75 8.17 7.47 12.44
C PHE A 75 7.85 6.63 13.66
N TYR A 76 8.86 6.01 14.21
CA TYR A 76 8.78 5.19 15.41
C TYR A 76 9.77 5.71 16.44
N SER A 77 9.30 5.97 17.64
CA SER A 77 10.13 6.35 18.78
C SER A 77 9.74 5.53 20.01
N TYR A 78 10.73 4.86 20.57
CA TYR A 78 10.61 4.12 21.82
C TYR A 78 11.48 4.80 22.88
N ASN A 79 10.85 5.25 23.95
CA ASN A 79 11.52 6.02 25.00
C ASN A 79 11.33 5.32 26.34
N GLN A 80 12.41 4.65 26.82
CA GLN A 80 12.50 4.11 28.16
C GLN A 80 13.79 4.57 28.85
N PRO A 81 13.82 4.64 30.21
CA PRO A 81 15.04 4.99 30.93
C PRO A 81 16.20 4.09 30.52
N GLY A 82 17.22 4.71 29.86
CA GLY A 82 18.41 4.01 29.39
C GLY A 82 18.35 3.47 27.94
N GLN A 83 17.23 3.58 27.25
CA GLN A 83 17.08 3.19 25.82
C GLN A 83 16.21 4.18 25.08
N ASP A 84 16.81 5.01 24.25
CA ASP A 84 16.11 5.89 23.29
C ASP A 84 16.36 5.36 21.89
N VAL A 85 15.35 4.75 21.28
CA VAL A 85 15.40 4.21 19.91
C VAL A 85 14.47 5.01 19.04
N ARG A 86 15.02 5.70 18.04
CA ARG A 86 14.26 6.43 17.02
C ARG A 86 14.59 5.89 15.66
N THR A 87 13.57 5.59 14.90
CA THR A 87 13.74 5.13 13.52
C THR A 87 12.66 5.70 12.62
N SER A 88 13.01 5.90 11.35
CA SER A 88 12.04 6.32 10.34
C SER A 88 12.09 5.38 9.14
N PHE A 89 10.93 5.08 8.62
CA PHE A 89 10.71 4.29 7.42
C PHE A 89 10.11 5.21 6.37
N TYR A 90 10.59 5.09 5.14
CA TYR A 90 10.01 5.82 4.03
C TYR A 90 10.15 5.02 2.75
N GLY A 91 9.22 5.19 1.85
CA GLY A 91 9.24 4.48 0.58
C GLY A 91 8.15 4.91 -0.38
N GLY A 92 8.11 4.20 -1.49
CA GLY A 92 7.08 4.35 -2.51
C GLY A 92 6.31 3.06 -2.70
N ARG A 93 5.09 3.20 -3.20
CA ARG A 93 4.21 2.09 -3.50
C ARG A 93 3.41 2.33 -4.77
N LEU A 94 3.17 1.26 -5.52
CA LEU A 94 2.25 1.22 -6.65
C LEU A 94 1.13 0.26 -6.30
N PHE A 95 -0.10 0.63 -6.57
CA PHE A 95 -1.23 -0.22 -6.24
C PHE A 95 -2.23 -0.34 -7.39
N LEU A 96 -2.92 -1.46 -7.37
CA LEU A 96 -4.08 -1.76 -8.19
C LEU A 96 -5.22 -2.20 -7.27
N ARG A 97 -6.42 -1.71 -7.54
CA ARG A 97 -7.66 -2.12 -6.87
C ARG A 97 -8.67 -2.60 -7.88
N SER A 98 -9.41 -3.62 -7.50
CA SER A 98 -10.53 -4.12 -8.27
C SER A 98 -11.78 -4.16 -7.39
N VAL A 99 -12.89 -3.68 -7.91
CA VAL A 99 -14.23 -3.80 -7.30
C VAL A 99 -14.98 -4.90 -8.07
N PRO A 100 -14.96 -6.14 -7.57
CA PRO A 100 -15.48 -7.29 -8.35
C PRO A 100 -17.00 -7.24 -8.54
N LEU A 101 -17.72 -6.60 -7.64
CA LEU A 101 -19.18 -6.56 -7.62
C LEU A 101 -19.69 -5.12 -7.44
N PRO A 102 -19.45 -4.20 -8.40
CA PRO A 102 -19.74 -2.78 -8.21
C PRO A 102 -21.25 -2.49 -8.05
N GLN A 103 -22.12 -3.32 -8.60
CA GLN A 103 -23.57 -3.14 -8.50
C GLN A 103 -24.16 -3.72 -7.21
N THR A 104 -23.61 -4.80 -6.66
CA THR A 104 -24.16 -5.52 -5.51
C THR A 104 -23.41 -5.14 -4.21
N LEU A 105 -22.10 -5.04 -4.29
CA LEU A 105 -21.21 -4.72 -3.15
C LEU A 105 -20.19 -3.64 -3.55
N PRO A 106 -20.62 -2.41 -3.82
CA PRO A 106 -19.74 -1.34 -4.32
C PRO A 106 -18.65 -0.94 -3.32
N GLY A 107 -18.82 -1.29 -2.05
CA GLY A 107 -17.83 -1.06 -1.00
C GLY A 107 -16.69 -2.07 -0.97
N LEU A 108 -16.93 -3.29 -1.45
CA LEU A 108 -15.91 -4.34 -1.41
C LEU A 108 -14.89 -4.13 -2.53
N TYR A 109 -13.60 -4.15 -2.19
CA TYR A 109 -12.53 -4.14 -3.18
C TYR A 109 -11.44 -5.17 -2.86
N LEU A 110 -10.77 -5.63 -3.88
CA LEU A 110 -9.52 -6.37 -3.79
C LEU A 110 -8.36 -5.41 -4.08
N HIS A 111 -7.27 -5.55 -3.34
CA HIS A 111 -6.11 -4.68 -3.42
C HIS A 111 -4.85 -5.50 -3.65
N ALA A 112 -4.04 -5.04 -4.58
CA ALA A 112 -2.68 -5.52 -4.79
C ALA A 112 -1.74 -4.33 -4.81
N GLU A 113 -0.62 -4.43 -4.11
CA GLU A 113 0.33 -3.34 -3.97
C GLU A 113 1.75 -3.89 -4.00
N ILE A 114 2.62 -3.19 -4.69
CA ILE A 114 4.07 -3.38 -4.62
C ILE A 114 4.64 -2.17 -3.90
N GLU A 115 5.37 -2.41 -2.84
CA GLU A 115 6.03 -1.36 -2.06
C GLU A 115 7.53 -1.60 -1.97
N HIS A 116 8.28 -0.50 -1.84
CA HIS A 116 9.71 -0.52 -1.60
C HIS A 116 10.03 0.49 -0.51
N ILE A 117 10.35 -0.02 0.68
CA ILE A 117 10.49 0.78 1.89
C ILE A 117 11.92 0.70 2.41
N SER A 118 12.49 1.86 2.69
CA SER A 118 13.78 2.03 3.34
C SER A 118 13.59 2.00 4.85
N ASN A 119 14.22 1.05 5.51
CA ASN A 119 14.22 0.90 6.97
C ASN A 119 15.63 0.81 7.54
N GLN A 120 15.78 1.14 8.81
CA GLN A 120 17.03 0.94 9.55
C GLN A 120 16.99 -0.43 10.24
N ARG A 121 18.05 -1.20 10.09
CA ARG A 121 18.20 -2.51 10.75
C ARG A 121 19.64 -2.73 11.20
N TYR A 122 19.79 -3.57 12.20
CA TYR A 122 21.11 -4.03 12.64
C TYR A 122 21.60 -5.13 11.69
N ILE A 123 22.71 -4.85 11.03
CA ILE A 123 23.38 -5.80 10.13
C ILE A 123 24.70 -6.22 10.78
N ALA A 124 24.88 -7.53 10.93
CA ALA A 124 26.13 -8.08 11.40
C ALA A 124 27.23 -7.90 10.34
N ASN A 125 28.38 -7.38 10.76
CA ASN A 125 29.56 -7.38 9.90
C ASN A 125 30.11 -8.81 9.84
N PRO A 126 30.19 -9.44 8.66
CA PRO A 126 30.63 -10.84 8.54
C PRO A 126 32.09 -11.07 8.94
N VAL A 127 32.91 -10.00 9.00
CA VAL A 127 34.34 -10.09 9.35
C VAL A 127 34.56 -9.88 10.84
N THR A 128 33.87 -8.96 11.48
CA THR A 128 34.09 -8.56 12.87
C THR A 128 33.04 -9.11 13.83
N GLY A 129 31.93 -9.65 13.33
CA GLY A 129 30.80 -10.09 14.14
C GLY A 129 30.03 -8.95 14.84
N LEU A 130 30.46 -7.69 14.65
CA LEU A 130 29.83 -6.53 15.28
C LEU A 130 28.58 -6.12 14.52
N TYR A 131 27.51 -5.79 15.25
CA TYR A 131 26.28 -5.25 14.68
C TYR A 131 26.43 -3.75 14.42
N SER A 132 26.10 -3.32 13.21
CA SER A 132 26.02 -1.90 12.86
C SER A 132 24.63 -1.56 12.36
N LEU A 133 24.10 -0.40 12.76
CA LEU A 133 22.83 0.11 12.27
C LEU A 133 23.02 0.60 10.83
N LYS A 134 22.40 -0.06 9.88
CA LYS A 134 22.44 0.30 8.46
C LYS A 134 21.03 0.47 7.92
N ARG A 135 20.91 1.33 6.94
CA ARG A 135 19.67 1.50 6.18
C ARG A 135 19.63 0.48 5.03
N ALA A 136 18.52 -0.22 4.93
CA ALA A 136 18.28 -1.20 3.87
C ALA A 136 16.93 -0.96 3.21
N TRP A 137 16.82 -1.31 1.95
CA TRP A 137 15.57 -1.29 1.20
C TRP A 137 14.94 -2.68 1.22
N THR A 138 13.66 -2.73 1.56
CA THR A 138 12.90 -3.98 1.63
C THR A 138 11.72 -3.89 0.68
N PRO A 139 11.62 -4.80 -0.30
CA PRO A 139 10.43 -4.93 -1.14
C PRO A 139 9.31 -5.61 -0.36
N GLY A 140 8.06 -5.20 -0.64
CA GLY A 140 6.85 -5.84 -0.16
C GLY A 140 5.87 -6.04 -1.31
N ILE A 141 5.10 -7.12 -1.27
CA ILE A 141 3.94 -7.35 -2.14
C ILE A 141 2.75 -7.63 -1.23
N LEU A 142 1.81 -6.70 -1.21
CA LEU A 142 0.63 -6.78 -0.38
C LEU A 142 -0.58 -7.14 -1.23
N VAL A 143 -1.36 -8.14 -0.80
CA VAL A 143 -2.61 -8.52 -1.44
C VAL A 143 -3.69 -8.77 -0.39
N GLY A 144 -4.91 -8.39 -0.69
CA GLY A 144 -6.02 -8.68 0.23
C GLY A 144 -7.28 -7.88 -0.06
N PRO A 145 -8.35 -8.17 0.66
CA PRO A 145 -9.61 -7.47 0.56
C PRO A 145 -9.58 -6.16 1.36
N GLY A 146 -10.44 -5.24 0.95
CA GLY A 146 -10.77 -4.06 1.70
C GLY A 146 -12.22 -3.67 1.49
N PHE A 147 -12.67 -2.78 2.35
CA PHE A 147 -14.00 -2.22 2.28
C PHE A 147 -13.92 -0.69 2.30
N ARG A 148 -14.70 -0.04 1.45
CA ARG A 148 -14.87 1.40 1.42
C ARG A 148 -16.30 1.77 1.78
N GLN A 149 -16.46 2.70 2.70
CA GLN A 149 -17.73 3.26 3.11
C GLN A 149 -17.78 4.71 2.68
N GLN A 150 -18.85 5.10 2.01
CA GLN A 150 -19.06 6.51 1.65
C GLN A 150 -19.21 7.36 2.92
N ALA A 151 -18.41 8.42 3.01
CA ALA A 151 -18.38 9.35 4.14
C ALA A 151 -18.88 10.76 3.76
N GLY A 152 -19.05 11.03 2.47
CA GLY A 152 -19.55 12.28 1.92
C GLY A 152 -19.83 12.14 0.42
N SER A 153 -20.17 13.23 -0.25
CA SER A 153 -20.52 13.19 -1.68
C SER A 153 -19.43 12.57 -2.55
N ASN A 154 -18.17 12.85 -2.23
CA ASN A 154 -17.01 12.42 -3.01
C ASN A 154 -15.87 11.87 -2.12
N SER A 155 -16.22 11.44 -0.90
CA SER A 155 -15.24 10.95 0.06
C SER A 155 -15.63 9.58 0.59
N TYR A 156 -14.62 8.76 0.85
CA TYR A 156 -14.77 7.41 1.34
C TYR A 156 -13.79 7.16 2.48
N PHE A 157 -14.29 6.53 3.52
CA PHE A 157 -13.48 5.86 4.53
C PHE A 157 -13.15 4.47 4.04
N THR A 158 -11.93 4.01 4.25
CA THR A 158 -11.48 2.69 3.80
C THR A 158 -10.84 1.91 4.93
N ILE A 159 -11.12 0.62 4.97
CA ILE A 159 -10.45 -0.35 5.82
C ILE A 159 -9.98 -1.52 4.94
N GLY A 160 -8.74 -1.95 5.11
CA GLY A 160 -8.17 -3.05 4.36
C GLY A 160 -7.41 -4.02 5.24
N LEU A 161 -7.44 -5.28 4.86
CA LEU A 161 -6.69 -6.37 5.45
C LEU A 161 -5.82 -7.00 4.36
N TYR A 162 -4.51 -6.86 4.48
CA TYR A 162 -3.57 -7.28 3.46
C TYR A 162 -2.57 -8.29 4.01
N TYR A 163 -2.13 -9.16 3.15
CA TYR A 163 -1.10 -10.14 3.41
C TYR A 163 0.15 -9.80 2.61
N ASN A 164 1.31 -9.70 3.28
CA ASN A 164 2.58 -9.52 2.60
C ASN A 164 3.11 -10.86 2.10
N VAL A 165 3.06 -11.07 0.80
CA VAL A 165 3.46 -12.33 0.15
C VAL A 165 4.97 -12.58 0.26
N LEU A 166 5.77 -11.53 0.41
CA LEU A 166 7.22 -11.63 0.52
C LEU A 166 7.72 -11.79 1.96
N ASP A 167 6.83 -11.66 2.95
CA ASP A 167 7.21 -11.87 4.35
C ASP A 167 7.35 -13.36 4.64
N ASN A 168 8.56 -13.81 4.86
CA ASN A 168 8.89 -15.18 5.24
C ASN A 168 9.19 -15.34 6.74
N GLY A 169 8.86 -14.34 7.56
CA GLY A 169 9.10 -14.31 9.00
C GLY A 169 10.55 -13.98 9.39
N SER A 170 11.43 -13.70 8.43
CA SER A 170 12.78 -13.23 8.75
C SER A 170 12.77 -11.72 9.01
N ALA A 171 13.67 -11.26 9.90
CA ALA A 171 13.84 -9.84 10.17
C ALA A 171 14.26 -9.01 8.93
N GLU A 172 14.74 -9.68 7.89
CA GLU A 172 15.14 -9.05 6.63
C GLU A 172 13.98 -8.82 5.67
N SER A 173 12.93 -9.63 5.73
CA SER A 173 11.76 -9.56 4.85
C SER A 173 10.59 -8.82 5.47
N SER A 174 10.57 -8.65 6.80
CA SER A 174 9.47 -8.00 7.50
C SER A 174 9.76 -6.54 7.77
N ILE A 175 8.92 -5.65 7.22
CA ILE A 175 8.87 -4.22 7.54
C ILE A 175 7.84 -4.01 8.66
N TYR A 176 6.81 -4.81 8.63
CA TYR A 176 5.68 -4.80 9.55
C TYR A 176 5.88 -5.89 10.62
N ASN A 177 5.16 -5.80 11.72
CA ASN A 177 5.25 -6.78 12.79
C ASN A 177 4.46 -8.06 12.45
N GLY A 178 4.77 -8.66 11.30
CA GLY A 178 4.16 -9.86 10.75
C GLY A 178 3.59 -9.67 9.34
N PRO A 179 3.13 -10.75 8.69
CA PRO A 179 2.68 -10.73 7.30
C PRO A 179 1.29 -10.10 7.11
N ILE A 180 0.52 -9.92 8.18
CA ILE A 180 -0.84 -9.36 8.11
C ILE A 180 -0.80 -7.88 8.46
N ILE A 181 -1.34 -7.05 7.57
CA ILE A 181 -1.31 -5.59 7.66
C ILE A 181 -2.74 -5.06 7.62
N TYR A 182 -3.08 -4.25 8.63
CA TYR A 182 -4.33 -3.51 8.69
C TYR A 182 -4.08 -2.08 8.22
N ARG A 183 -4.91 -1.57 7.31
CA ARG A 183 -4.84 -0.18 6.90
C ARG A 183 -6.20 0.49 6.99
N ILE A 184 -6.21 1.67 7.56
CA ILE A 184 -7.37 2.55 7.66
C ILE A 184 -7.01 3.84 6.96
N GLY A 185 -7.92 4.38 6.14
CA GLY A 185 -7.62 5.56 5.37
C GLY A 185 -8.85 6.29 4.85
N PHE A 186 -8.58 7.36 4.13
CA PHE A 186 -9.58 8.18 3.47
C PHE A 186 -9.23 8.34 2.00
N ILE A 187 -10.26 8.47 1.18
CA ILE A 187 -10.18 8.74 -0.26
C ILE A 187 -11.12 9.90 -0.55
N PHE A 188 -10.64 10.85 -1.35
CA PHE A 188 -11.38 12.00 -1.81
C PHE A 188 -11.30 12.05 -3.34
N GLY A 189 -12.42 11.96 -4.03
CA GLY A 189 -12.52 12.27 -5.44
C GLY A 189 -12.29 13.75 -5.66
N LEU A 190 -11.62 14.12 -6.73
CA LEU A 190 -11.30 15.51 -7.00
C LEU A 190 -12.45 16.28 -7.66
N TYR A 191 -13.50 15.55 -8.12
CA TYR A 191 -14.71 16.13 -8.74
C TYR A 191 -15.94 15.28 -8.46
#